data_86a90f917257b198c9e10d17e546d5ff
#
_entry.id   86a90f917257b198c9e10d17e546d5ff
#
_cell.length_a   1.000
_cell.length_b   1.000
_cell.length_c   1.000
_cell.angle_alpha   90.00
_cell.angle_beta   90.00
_cell.angle_gamma   90.00
#
_symmetry.space_group_name_H-M   'P 1'
#
loop_
_entity.id
_entity.type
_entity.pdbx_description
1 polymer ?
#
loop_
_entity_poly.entity_id
_entity_poly.type
_entity_poly.pdbx_seq_one_letter_code
_entity_poly.pdbx_strand_id
1 'polypeptide(L)'
;VRLARAAIAASALLALAACGSLPERGHASDGDTASVALADATALDDPRSYTGPTHAGLGELAIEPVAEDVEPQLPVTVTDSQGTKVTVTDASRILALDVYGTLSQTVFELGLGDRVVGRDVSTQFAEAQDLPLVTSTGHDLSAEKILELNPSVILTDTSLGPWDVVLQMRDAGIPVVVVDGERGLDNIDDLTHEVAEALGVPEPGQALAERTQAEVDEVRAEIAKVAPATTQGKLRAAFLYVRGNAGIYYMFGEGSGADGLIDALGLYDVAGEIGWKGMKPVNDEGIVAAQPELLILMTKGLESAGGVDGLLERLPALAQTPAGQNRRIVDMDDAFVLGYGPRTADVLNSLAVAVYAPESVEGAE
;
A
#
# COMPACT_ATOMS: atom_id res chain seq x y z
N VAL A 1 18.21 -19.24 82.14
CA VAL A 1 18.23 -18.08 83.04
C VAL A 1 18.69 -16.86 82.22
N ARG A 2 17.83 -15.92 82.07
CA ARG A 2 18.04 -14.45 81.84
C ARG A 2 18.84 -13.98 80.59
N LEU A 3 18.17 -13.30 79.67
CA LEU A 3 18.07 -11.85 79.51
C LEU A 3 19.34 -11.18 78.95
N ALA A 4 19.43 -10.49 77.91
CA ALA A 4 18.86 -9.18 77.62
C ALA A 4 19.39 -8.64 76.27
N ARG A 5 18.53 -8.02 75.53
CA ARG A 5 18.60 -6.78 74.72
C ARG A 5 19.98 -6.23 74.32
N ALA A 6 20.15 -5.99 73.02
CA ALA A 6 20.55 -4.66 72.52
C ALA A 6 20.32 -4.58 71.00
N ALA A 7 19.58 -3.61 70.60
CA ALA A 7 19.39 -3.18 69.20
C ALA A 7 20.59 -2.32 68.79
N ILE A 8 21.13 -2.57 67.60
CA ILE A 8 21.97 -1.61 66.89
C ILE A 8 21.59 -1.62 65.44
N ALA A 9 21.14 -0.49 64.97
CA ALA A 9 20.86 -0.18 63.58
C ALA A 9 22.14 -0.16 62.76
N ALA A 10 22.17 -0.90 61.66
CA ALA A 10 23.18 -0.74 60.63
C ALA A 10 22.50 -0.48 59.31
N SER A 11 22.60 0.75 58.84
CA SER A 11 22.18 1.23 57.53
C SER A 11 23.02 0.54 56.47
N ALA A 12 22.41 -0.35 55.69
CA ALA A 12 23.04 -0.88 54.50
C ALA A 12 22.64 -0.07 53.29
N LEU A 13 23.60 0.63 52.69
CA LEU A 13 23.49 1.22 51.38
C LEU A 13 23.27 0.11 50.31
N LEU A 14 22.08 0.05 49.73
CA LEU A 14 21.86 -0.67 48.49
C LEU A 14 22.29 0.25 47.35
N ALA A 15 23.41 -0.06 46.70
CA ALA A 15 23.74 0.45 45.40
C ALA A 15 22.85 -0.28 44.40
N LEU A 16 21.80 0.36 43.86
CA LEU A 16 21.09 -0.10 42.70
C LEU A 16 21.98 0.12 41.48
N ALA A 17 22.52 -0.96 40.95
CA ALA A 17 22.98 -1.00 39.56
C ALA A 17 21.76 -0.94 38.67
N ALA A 18 21.42 0.25 38.19
CA ALA A 18 20.47 0.44 37.11
C ALA A 18 21.16 -0.04 35.82
N CYS A 19 20.97 -1.32 35.47
CA CYS A 19 21.07 -1.71 34.08
C CYS A 19 19.93 -1.03 33.35
N GLY A 20 20.21 0.09 32.69
CA GLY A 20 19.29 0.71 31.73
C GLY A 20 19.12 -0.24 30.56
N SER A 21 18.08 -1.05 30.59
CA SER A 21 17.49 -1.58 29.36
C SER A 21 16.96 -0.36 28.61
N LEU A 22 17.60 -0.04 27.48
CA LEU A 22 17.01 0.83 26.48
C LEU A 22 15.64 0.22 26.14
N PRO A 23 14.55 0.98 26.11
CA PRO A 23 13.31 0.45 25.62
C PRO A 23 13.55 0.08 24.16
N GLU A 24 13.37 -1.20 23.83
CA GLU A 24 13.10 -1.60 22.45
C GLU A 24 11.95 -0.72 21.97
N ARG A 25 12.24 0.19 21.07
CA ARG A 25 11.20 0.88 20.30
C ARG A 25 10.55 -0.21 19.44
N GLY A 26 9.51 -0.85 19.97
CA GLY A 26 8.55 -1.56 19.15
C GLY A 26 8.03 -0.50 18.17
N HIS A 27 8.13 -0.77 16.88
CA HIS A 27 7.35 -0.07 15.89
C HIS A 27 5.90 -0.22 16.34
N ALA A 28 5.28 0.88 16.73
CA ALA A 28 3.85 0.93 16.94
C ALA A 28 3.24 0.74 15.55
N SER A 29 2.82 -0.48 15.26
CA SER A 29 1.95 -0.81 14.14
C SER A 29 0.50 -0.47 14.53
N ASP A 30 0.24 0.74 14.95
CA ASP A 30 -1.11 1.26 15.08
C ASP A 30 -1.18 2.50 14.20
N GLY A 31 -1.74 2.29 13.01
CA GLY A 31 -1.89 3.25 11.97
C GLY A 31 -2.90 4.32 12.32
N ASP A 32 -2.46 5.34 13.02
CA ASP A 32 -3.27 6.52 13.27
C ASP A 32 -2.44 7.81 13.23
N THR A 33 -1.42 7.84 12.37
CA THR A 33 -0.78 9.10 12.04
C THR A 33 -1.54 9.74 10.90
N ALA A 34 -2.31 10.77 11.22
CA ALA A 34 -2.98 11.58 10.21
C ALA A 34 -1.94 12.08 9.19
N SER A 35 -2.20 11.85 7.92
CA SER A 35 -1.34 12.36 6.85
C SER A 35 -1.39 13.90 6.86
N VAL A 36 -0.25 14.53 7.06
CA VAL A 36 -0.10 15.99 6.90
C VAL A 36 -0.10 16.29 5.39
N ALA A 37 -0.78 17.35 4.96
CA ALA A 37 -0.65 17.79 3.57
C ALA A 37 0.78 18.27 3.29
N LEU A 38 1.38 17.86 2.18
CA LEU A 38 2.74 18.30 1.80
C LEU A 38 2.86 19.81 1.72
N ALA A 39 1.77 20.49 1.30
CA ALA A 39 1.72 21.95 1.24
C ALA A 39 1.86 22.63 2.60
N ASP A 40 1.48 21.95 3.69
CA ASP A 40 1.55 22.45 5.07
C ASP A 40 2.81 21.96 5.81
N ALA A 41 3.54 21.02 5.22
CA ALA A 41 4.75 20.44 5.79
C ALA A 41 5.98 21.32 5.54
N THR A 42 6.98 21.20 6.41
CA THR A 42 8.26 21.90 6.22
C THR A 42 9.22 21.00 5.45
N ALA A 43 9.38 21.26 4.17
CA ALA A 43 10.27 20.47 3.35
C ALA A 43 11.76 20.73 3.69
N LEU A 44 12.58 19.70 3.54
CA LEU A 44 14.03 19.79 3.68
C LEU A 44 14.63 20.63 2.52
N ASP A 45 15.62 21.45 2.84
CA ASP A 45 16.40 22.18 1.81
C ASP A 45 17.16 21.22 0.86
N ASP A 46 17.65 20.11 1.41
CA ASP A 46 18.27 19.01 0.66
C ASP A 46 17.77 17.66 1.17
N PRO A 47 16.90 16.96 0.43
CA PRO A 47 16.37 15.68 0.84
C PRO A 47 17.43 14.57 0.97
N ARG A 48 18.65 14.74 0.44
CA ARG A 48 19.77 13.83 0.63
C ARG A 48 20.38 13.91 2.03
N SER A 49 20.17 15.03 2.72
CA SER A 49 20.76 15.24 4.06
C SER A 49 20.11 14.41 5.16
N TYR A 50 18.89 13.92 4.93
CA TYR A 50 18.17 13.17 5.93
C TYR A 50 18.67 11.73 6.07
N THR A 51 18.75 11.26 7.31
CA THR A 51 19.17 9.89 7.66
C THR A 51 18.12 9.23 8.54
N GLY A 52 17.94 7.94 8.37
CA GLY A 52 16.98 7.15 9.13
C GLY A 52 15.75 6.75 8.32
N PRO A 53 14.98 5.79 8.84
CA PRO A 53 13.72 5.34 8.23
C PRO A 53 12.59 6.33 8.50
N THR A 54 11.59 6.30 7.62
CA THR A 54 10.35 7.07 7.77
C THR A 54 9.18 6.19 7.36
N HIS A 55 8.11 6.19 8.14
CA HIS A 55 6.87 5.50 7.80
C HIS A 55 5.89 6.47 7.16
N ALA A 56 5.37 6.13 5.98
CA ALA A 56 4.34 6.89 5.29
C ALA A 56 2.97 6.31 5.67
N GLY A 57 2.32 6.88 6.69
CA GLY A 57 0.99 6.48 7.14
C GLY A 57 -0.11 7.28 6.43
N LEU A 58 -1.26 6.65 6.19
CA LEU A 58 -2.42 7.32 5.58
C LEU A 58 -3.44 7.81 6.62
N GLY A 59 -3.36 7.32 7.86
CA GLY A 59 -4.42 7.53 8.83
C GLY A 59 -5.74 6.84 8.42
N GLU A 60 -6.80 7.15 9.12
CA GLU A 60 -8.16 6.74 8.77
C GLU A 60 -8.70 7.68 7.68
N LEU A 61 -8.76 7.18 6.45
CA LEU A 61 -9.37 7.91 5.34
C LEU A 61 -10.81 7.40 5.15
N ALA A 62 -11.79 8.28 5.34
CA ALA A 62 -13.19 7.97 5.07
C ALA A 62 -13.43 7.74 3.57
N ILE A 63 -14.41 6.92 3.25
CA ILE A 63 -14.96 6.81 1.91
C ILE A 63 -15.79 8.07 1.60
N GLU A 64 -15.55 8.70 0.47
CA GLU A 64 -16.28 9.87 0.00
C GLU A 64 -16.98 9.58 -1.33
N PRO A 65 -18.18 9.00 -1.33
CA PRO A 65 -18.88 8.63 -2.56
C PRO A 65 -19.11 9.85 -3.46
N VAL A 66 -18.89 9.69 -4.77
CA VAL A 66 -19.14 10.75 -5.76
C VAL A 66 -20.63 10.99 -5.98
N ALA A 67 -21.49 10.06 -5.58
CA ALA A 67 -22.94 10.18 -5.66
C ALA A 67 -23.61 9.33 -4.55
N GLU A 68 -24.77 9.82 -4.08
CA GLU A 68 -25.66 9.08 -3.17
C GLU A 68 -26.82 8.46 -3.95
N ASP A 69 -27.44 7.41 -3.39
CA ASP A 69 -28.62 6.74 -3.97
C ASP A 69 -28.42 6.30 -5.44
N VAL A 70 -27.26 5.75 -5.75
CA VAL A 70 -26.91 5.34 -7.11
C VAL A 70 -27.69 4.12 -7.55
N GLU A 71 -28.44 4.23 -8.67
CA GLU A 71 -29.19 3.14 -9.26
C GLU A 71 -28.52 2.64 -10.55
N PRO A 72 -28.00 1.38 -10.55
CA PRO A 72 -27.40 0.76 -11.74
C PRO A 72 -28.34 0.67 -12.93
N GLN A 73 -27.87 1.01 -14.11
CA GLN A 73 -28.57 0.88 -15.38
C GLN A 73 -28.32 -0.53 -15.95
N LEU A 74 -29.16 -1.49 -15.55
CA LEU A 74 -29.01 -2.89 -15.92
C LEU A 74 -30.18 -3.36 -16.84
N PRO A 75 -29.99 -4.39 -17.68
CA PRO A 75 -28.75 -5.18 -17.84
C PRO A 75 -27.67 -4.42 -18.63
N VAL A 76 -26.40 -4.71 -18.29
CA VAL A 76 -25.23 -4.26 -19.03
C VAL A 76 -24.44 -5.46 -19.53
N THR A 77 -23.82 -5.36 -20.71
CA THR A 77 -22.91 -6.39 -21.23
C THR A 77 -21.56 -5.76 -21.52
N VAL A 78 -20.54 -6.25 -20.82
CA VAL A 78 -19.15 -5.83 -21.01
C VAL A 78 -18.32 -6.95 -21.62
N THR A 79 -17.19 -6.60 -22.23
CA THR A 79 -16.17 -7.57 -22.61
C THR A 79 -15.03 -7.39 -21.63
N ASP A 80 -14.78 -8.40 -20.79
CA ASP A 80 -13.77 -8.34 -19.73
C ASP A 80 -12.33 -8.38 -20.28
N SER A 81 -11.34 -8.16 -19.45
CA SER A 81 -9.91 -8.13 -19.83
C SER A 81 -9.41 -9.45 -20.45
N GLN A 82 -10.16 -10.55 -20.23
CA GLN A 82 -9.88 -11.86 -20.82
C GLN A 82 -10.59 -12.07 -22.18
N GLY A 83 -11.32 -11.06 -22.67
CA GLY A 83 -12.11 -11.14 -23.90
C GLY A 83 -13.43 -11.89 -23.74
N THR A 84 -13.88 -12.17 -22.50
CA THR A 84 -15.15 -12.83 -22.21
C THR A 84 -16.28 -11.80 -22.17
N LYS A 85 -17.40 -12.09 -22.89
CA LYS A 85 -18.60 -11.27 -22.74
C LYS A 85 -19.38 -11.69 -21.53
N VAL A 86 -19.54 -10.76 -20.58
CA VAL A 86 -20.29 -10.95 -19.34
C VAL A 86 -21.49 -10.02 -19.33
N THR A 87 -22.68 -10.57 -19.04
CA THR A 87 -23.89 -9.77 -18.88
C THR A 87 -24.24 -9.72 -17.41
N VAL A 88 -24.24 -8.53 -16.83
CA VAL A 88 -24.67 -8.24 -15.46
C VAL A 88 -26.12 -7.79 -15.49
N THR A 89 -26.96 -8.54 -14.82
CA THR A 89 -28.41 -8.27 -14.76
C THR A 89 -28.87 -7.80 -13.38
N ASP A 90 -28.02 -7.97 -12.38
CA ASP A 90 -28.29 -7.61 -10.98
C ASP A 90 -26.95 -7.18 -10.32
N ALA A 91 -26.93 -6.03 -9.67
CA ALA A 91 -25.83 -5.50 -8.87
C ALA A 91 -26.28 -5.18 -7.43
N SER A 92 -27.24 -5.96 -6.91
CA SER A 92 -27.71 -5.80 -5.52
C SER A 92 -26.78 -6.44 -4.49
N ARG A 93 -25.90 -7.35 -4.91
CA ARG A 93 -24.95 -8.08 -4.05
C ARG A 93 -23.59 -8.16 -4.75
N ILE A 94 -22.77 -7.14 -4.55
CA ILE A 94 -21.49 -6.98 -5.22
C ILE A 94 -20.38 -7.62 -4.38
N LEU A 95 -19.47 -8.32 -5.05
CA LEU A 95 -18.21 -8.75 -4.47
C LEU A 95 -17.06 -8.27 -5.36
N ALA A 96 -16.20 -7.41 -4.83
CA ALA A 96 -15.07 -6.82 -5.55
C ALA A 96 -13.77 -7.24 -4.85
N LEU A 97 -12.89 -7.93 -5.59
CA LEU A 97 -11.78 -8.71 -5.03
C LEU A 97 -10.50 -8.50 -5.81
N ASP A 98 -9.48 -7.95 -5.17
CA ASP A 98 -8.12 -7.83 -5.71
C ASP A 98 -7.08 -7.79 -4.57
N VAL A 99 -5.81 -7.97 -4.92
CA VAL A 99 -4.72 -8.01 -3.92
C VAL A 99 -4.46 -6.65 -3.26
N TYR A 100 -5.01 -5.58 -3.82
CA TYR A 100 -4.81 -4.20 -3.34
C TYR A 100 -6.01 -3.66 -2.55
N GLY A 101 -7.20 -4.28 -2.66
CA GLY A 101 -8.45 -3.75 -2.12
C GLY A 101 -9.02 -2.57 -2.92
N THR A 102 -8.40 -2.23 -4.04
CA THR A 102 -8.76 -1.09 -4.87
C THR A 102 -10.13 -1.25 -5.53
N LEU A 103 -10.45 -2.45 -6.00
CA LEU A 103 -11.75 -2.71 -6.64
C LEU A 103 -12.90 -2.49 -5.67
N SER A 104 -12.77 -2.99 -4.43
CA SER A 104 -13.79 -2.77 -3.40
C SER A 104 -13.91 -1.29 -3.06
N GLN A 105 -12.80 -0.60 -2.88
CA GLN A 105 -12.81 0.84 -2.62
C GLN A 105 -13.48 1.63 -3.74
N THR A 106 -13.17 1.32 -5.00
CA THR A 106 -13.80 1.95 -6.16
C THR A 106 -15.33 1.77 -6.13
N VAL A 107 -15.82 0.58 -5.79
CA VAL A 107 -17.27 0.32 -5.65
C VAL A 107 -17.90 1.20 -4.56
N PHE A 108 -17.22 1.37 -3.43
CA PHE A 108 -17.71 2.24 -2.35
C PHE A 108 -17.73 3.71 -2.79
N GLU A 109 -16.66 4.19 -3.43
CA GLU A 109 -16.55 5.57 -3.93
C GLU A 109 -17.54 5.88 -5.06
N LEU A 110 -17.97 4.86 -5.82
CA LEU A 110 -19.07 4.98 -6.79
C LEU A 110 -20.45 5.11 -6.14
N GLY A 111 -20.57 5.02 -4.80
CA GLY A 111 -21.84 5.10 -4.07
C GLY A 111 -22.59 3.77 -4.01
N LEU A 112 -21.92 2.65 -4.22
CA LEU A 112 -22.51 1.30 -4.18
C LEU A 112 -22.06 0.47 -2.96
N GLY A 113 -21.45 1.09 -1.95
CA GLY A 113 -20.92 0.42 -0.76
C GLY A 113 -21.94 -0.43 -0.02
N ASP A 114 -23.18 0.03 0.13
CA ASP A 114 -24.27 -0.70 0.78
C ASP A 114 -24.64 -2.01 0.05
N ARG A 115 -24.20 -2.18 -1.19
CA ARG A 115 -24.43 -3.39 -2.00
C ARG A 115 -23.27 -4.39 -1.92
N VAL A 116 -22.16 -4.02 -1.28
CA VAL A 116 -21.00 -4.90 -1.11
C VAL A 116 -21.27 -5.90 0.01
N VAL A 117 -21.11 -7.19 -0.29
CA VAL A 117 -21.55 -8.28 0.63
C VAL A 117 -20.39 -9.02 1.29
N GLY A 118 -19.15 -8.73 0.91
CA GLY A 118 -17.96 -9.36 1.48
C GLY A 118 -16.69 -8.67 1.00
N ARG A 119 -15.57 -9.05 1.56
CA ARG A 119 -14.25 -8.46 1.25
C ARG A 119 -13.13 -9.48 1.20
N ASP A 120 -12.07 -9.15 0.52
CA ASP A 120 -10.77 -9.81 0.67
C ASP A 120 -9.95 -9.24 1.85
N VAL A 121 -8.77 -9.81 2.09
CA VAL A 121 -7.90 -9.42 3.20
C VAL A 121 -7.25 -8.05 3.00
N SER A 122 -7.15 -7.56 1.77
CA SER A 122 -6.56 -6.27 1.43
C SER A 122 -7.53 -5.11 1.51
N THR A 123 -8.83 -5.38 1.50
CA THR A 123 -9.89 -4.39 1.73
C THR A 123 -9.93 -4.04 3.21
N GLN A 124 -9.25 -2.95 3.63
CA GLN A 124 -8.97 -2.64 5.03
C GLN A 124 -9.54 -1.28 5.52
N PHE A 125 -10.23 -0.53 4.68
CA PHE A 125 -10.86 0.73 5.10
C PHE A 125 -12.07 0.49 6.04
N ALA A 126 -12.39 1.48 6.88
CA ALA A 126 -13.31 1.36 8.01
C ALA A 126 -14.70 0.84 7.61
N GLU A 127 -15.27 1.35 6.52
CA GLU A 127 -16.61 1.01 6.04
C GLU A 127 -16.75 -0.46 5.60
N ALA A 128 -15.63 -1.13 5.29
CA ALA A 128 -15.64 -2.53 4.87
C ALA A 128 -15.24 -3.51 5.99
N GLN A 129 -14.77 -3.04 7.15
CA GLN A 129 -14.16 -3.91 8.17
C GLN A 129 -15.09 -5.00 8.70
N ASP A 130 -16.38 -4.70 8.84
CA ASP A 130 -17.39 -5.64 9.34
C ASP A 130 -17.91 -6.61 8.27
N LEU A 131 -17.50 -6.44 7.00
CA LEU A 131 -17.91 -7.33 5.93
C LEU A 131 -17.25 -8.72 6.06
N PRO A 132 -17.99 -9.80 5.74
CA PRO A 132 -17.44 -11.15 5.76
C PRO A 132 -16.21 -11.31 4.88
N LEU A 133 -15.15 -11.89 5.46
CA LEU A 133 -13.89 -12.14 4.77
C LEU A 133 -14.00 -13.41 3.90
N VAL A 134 -13.79 -13.27 2.58
CA VAL A 134 -13.85 -14.39 1.62
C VAL A 134 -12.49 -15.00 1.30
N THR A 135 -11.40 -14.43 1.77
CA THR A 135 -10.09 -15.06 1.71
C THR A 135 -9.88 -16.00 2.90
N SER A 136 -9.04 -17.02 2.72
CA SER A 136 -8.75 -18.03 3.75
C SER A 136 -7.38 -17.84 4.36
N THR A 137 -6.32 -18.23 3.65
CA THR A 137 -4.94 -18.08 4.07
C THR A 137 -4.27 -17.04 3.18
N GLY A 138 -3.89 -15.90 3.76
CA GLY A 138 -3.36 -14.79 2.98
C GLY A 138 -4.37 -14.34 1.92
N HIS A 139 -3.99 -14.43 0.65
CA HIS A 139 -4.79 -13.98 -0.50
C HIS A 139 -5.54 -15.10 -1.22
N ASP A 140 -5.65 -16.29 -0.62
CA ASP A 140 -6.36 -17.42 -1.23
C ASP A 140 -7.89 -17.25 -1.09
N LEU A 141 -8.60 -17.25 -2.21
CA LEU A 141 -10.07 -17.18 -2.24
C LEU A 141 -10.71 -18.48 -1.73
N SER A 142 -11.81 -18.37 -0.99
CA SER A 142 -12.62 -19.49 -0.53
C SER A 142 -13.92 -19.57 -1.31
N ALA A 143 -14.04 -20.58 -2.18
CA ALA A 143 -15.26 -20.80 -2.95
C ALA A 143 -16.51 -20.97 -2.07
N GLU A 144 -16.38 -21.68 -0.94
CA GLU A 144 -17.48 -21.91 0.02
C GLU A 144 -18.00 -20.59 0.57
N LYS A 145 -17.08 -19.72 1.09
CA LYS A 145 -17.47 -18.42 1.64
C LYS A 145 -18.11 -17.50 0.60
N ILE A 146 -17.57 -17.49 -0.64
CA ILE A 146 -18.14 -16.70 -1.74
C ILE A 146 -19.56 -17.17 -2.06
N LEU A 147 -19.77 -18.49 -2.17
CA LEU A 147 -21.10 -19.06 -2.46
C LEU A 147 -22.10 -18.80 -1.33
N GLU A 148 -21.67 -18.83 -0.07
CA GLU A 148 -22.51 -18.50 1.09
C GLU A 148 -23.04 -17.06 1.03
N LEU A 149 -22.24 -16.14 0.52
CA LEU A 149 -22.63 -14.74 0.34
C LEU A 149 -23.63 -14.54 -0.81
N ASN A 150 -23.78 -15.51 -1.70
CA ASN A 150 -24.67 -15.45 -2.85
C ASN A 150 -24.56 -14.11 -3.62
N PRO A 151 -23.37 -13.75 -4.13
CA PRO A 151 -23.20 -12.51 -4.87
C PRO A 151 -23.98 -12.55 -6.19
N SER A 152 -24.52 -11.39 -6.61
CA SER A 152 -25.18 -11.24 -7.91
C SER A 152 -24.18 -10.88 -9.02
N VAL A 153 -23.01 -10.35 -8.65
CA VAL A 153 -21.87 -10.04 -9.54
C VAL A 153 -20.58 -10.10 -8.75
N ILE A 154 -19.53 -10.57 -9.39
CA ILE A 154 -18.15 -10.54 -8.87
C ILE A 154 -17.29 -9.72 -9.84
N LEU A 155 -16.58 -8.74 -9.30
CA LEU A 155 -15.51 -8.02 -9.97
C LEU A 155 -14.19 -8.56 -9.42
N THR A 156 -13.24 -8.89 -10.27
CA THR A 156 -11.90 -9.33 -9.86
C THR A 156 -10.90 -9.05 -10.96
N ASP A 157 -9.63 -9.15 -10.63
CA ASP A 157 -8.55 -9.24 -11.59
C ASP A 157 -7.89 -10.64 -11.50
N THR A 158 -6.66 -10.79 -11.90
CA THR A 158 -5.94 -12.06 -11.80
C THR A 158 -5.00 -12.13 -10.59
N SER A 159 -5.06 -11.14 -9.69
CA SER A 159 -4.12 -11.00 -8.56
C SER A 159 -4.41 -11.93 -7.39
N LEU A 160 -5.68 -12.34 -7.21
CA LEU A 160 -6.09 -13.31 -6.19
C LEU A 160 -6.31 -14.69 -6.78
N GLY A 161 -5.99 -15.71 -6.01
CA GLY A 161 -6.11 -17.10 -6.44
C GLY A 161 -6.78 -17.99 -5.39
N PRO A 162 -6.89 -19.30 -5.67
CA PRO A 162 -6.58 -19.94 -6.96
C PRO A 162 -7.62 -19.64 -8.04
N TRP A 163 -7.21 -19.57 -9.30
CA TRP A 163 -8.09 -19.26 -10.42
C TRP A 163 -9.29 -20.22 -10.57
N ASP A 164 -9.13 -21.45 -10.13
CA ASP A 164 -10.21 -22.44 -10.12
C ASP A 164 -11.45 -21.97 -9.33
N VAL A 165 -11.29 -21.11 -8.33
CA VAL A 165 -12.42 -20.52 -7.59
C VAL A 165 -13.23 -19.61 -8.49
N VAL A 166 -12.57 -18.78 -9.32
CA VAL A 166 -13.26 -17.92 -10.30
C VAL A 166 -14.04 -18.77 -11.32
N LEU A 167 -13.45 -19.85 -11.81
CA LEU A 167 -14.14 -20.79 -12.72
C LEU A 167 -15.35 -21.43 -12.05
N GLN A 168 -15.24 -21.84 -10.79
CA GLN A 168 -16.37 -22.40 -10.04
C GLN A 168 -17.53 -21.39 -9.90
N MET A 169 -17.23 -20.10 -9.68
CA MET A 169 -18.27 -19.06 -9.61
C MET A 169 -18.99 -18.90 -10.94
N ARG A 170 -18.23 -18.90 -12.06
CA ARG A 170 -18.81 -18.88 -13.41
C ARG A 170 -19.68 -20.12 -13.68
N ASP A 171 -19.23 -21.31 -13.28
CA ASP A 171 -19.99 -22.57 -13.42
C ASP A 171 -21.27 -22.58 -12.55
N ALA A 172 -21.25 -21.89 -11.42
CA ALA A 172 -22.43 -21.65 -10.58
C ALA A 172 -23.42 -20.63 -11.18
N GLY A 173 -23.09 -20.03 -12.33
CA GLY A 173 -23.94 -19.06 -13.02
C GLY A 173 -23.82 -17.62 -12.48
N ILE A 174 -22.82 -17.34 -11.66
CA ILE A 174 -22.55 -15.99 -11.15
C ILE A 174 -21.78 -15.22 -12.21
N PRO A 175 -22.22 -14.03 -12.65
CA PRO A 175 -21.45 -13.14 -13.52
C PRO A 175 -20.13 -12.76 -12.83
N VAL A 176 -19.00 -13.10 -13.45
CA VAL A 176 -17.66 -12.70 -13.00
C VAL A 176 -17.01 -11.87 -14.08
N VAL A 177 -16.81 -10.58 -13.82
CA VAL A 177 -16.11 -9.66 -14.68
C VAL A 177 -14.65 -9.56 -14.22
N VAL A 178 -13.73 -9.88 -15.11
CA VAL A 178 -12.29 -9.77 -14.85
C VAL A 178 -11.80 -8.46 -15.44
N VAL A 179 -11.49 -7.50 -14.60
CA VAL A 179 -10.93 -6.21 -14.99
C VAL A 179 -9.44 -6.32 -15.27
N ASP A 180 -8.84 -5.29 -15.85
CA ASP A 180 -7.41 -5.27 -16.07
C ASP A 180 -6.65 -5.35 -14.75
N GLY A 181 -5.63 -6.20 -14.69
CA GLY A 181 -4.75 -6.39 -13.54
C GLY A 181 -3.54 -5.46 -13.51
N GLU A 182 -3.27 -4.72 -14.58
CA GLU A 182 -2.19 -3.74 -14.60
C GLU A 182 -2.53 -2.58 -13.65
N ARG A 183 -1.55 -2.17 -12.85
CA ARG A 183 -1.69 -1.07 -11.88
C ARG A 183 -0.62 -0.04 -12.13
N GLY A 184 -1.05 1.21 -12.32
CA GLY A 184 -0.16 2.34 -12.55
C GLY A 184 -0.95 3.65 -12.57
N LEU A 185 -0.23 4.76 -12.51
CA LEU A 185 -0.86 6.09 -12.58
C LEU A 185 -1.58 6.35 -13.90
N ASP A 186 -1.13 5.69 -14.97
CA ASP A 186 -1.62 5.94 -16.31
C ASP A 186 -2.95 5.22 -16.61
N ASN A 187 -3.39 4.28 -15.73
CA ASN A 187 -4.59 3.48 -15.96
C ASN A 187 -5.63 3.53 -14.82
N ILE A 188 -5.52 4.48 -13.90
CA ILE A 188 -6.52 4.67 -12.83
C ILE A 188 -7.90 4.96 -13.41
N ASP A 189 -7.97 5.83 -14.42
CA ASP A 189 -9.20 6.20 -15.09
C ASP A 189 -9.84 4.99 -15.79
N ASP A 190 -9.04 4.22 -16.52
CA ASP A 190 -9.50 3.03 -17.24
C ASP A 190 -10.08 2.00 -16.27
N LEU A 191 -9.39 1.71 -15.16
CA LEU A 191 -9.88 0.80 -14.13
C LEU A 191 -11.20 1.29 -13.51
N THR A 192 -11.29 2.58 -13.21
CA THR A 192 -12.51 3.19 -12.65
C THR A 192 -13.67 3.04 -13.61
N HIS A 193 -13.44 3.29 -14.91
CA HIS A 193 -14.46 3.12 -15.95
C HIS A 193 -14.86 1.65 -16.14
N GLU A 194 -13.91 0.71 -16.17
CA GLU A 194 -14.21 -0.73 -16.27
C GLU A 194 -15.13 -1.20 -15.14
N VAL A 195 -14.83 -0.80 -13.90
CA VAL A 195 -15.65 -1.13 -12.72
C VAL A 195 -17.04 -0.51 -12.84
N ALA A 196 -17.12 0.78 -13.18
CA ALA A 196 -18.38 1.51 -13.30
C ALA A 196 -19.27 0.97 -14.44
N GLU A 197 -18.68 0.67 -15.59
CA GLU A 197 -19.38 0.07 -16.74
C GLU A 197 -19.92 -1.32 -16.38
N ALA A 198 -19.10 -2.16 -15.73
CA ALA A 198 -19.51 -3.49 -15.30
C ALA A 198 -20.70 -3.47 -14.32
N LEU A 199 -20.80 -2.42 -13.52
CA LEU A 199 -21.91 -2.22 -12.56
C LEU A 199 -23.07 -1.39 -13.12
N GLY A 200 -22.98 -0.89 -14.36
CA GLY A 200 -24.02 -0.09 -14.99
C GLY A 200 -24.16 1.33 -14.41
N VAL A 201 -23.07 1.94 -13.94
CA VAL A 201 -23.02 3.27 -13.33
C VAL A 201 -21.98 4.19 -14.01
N PRO A 202 -22.05 4.39 -15.34
CA PRO A 202 -21.02 5.12 -16.08
C PRO A 202 -20.88 6.59 -15.68
N GLU A 203 -21.95 7.27 -15.26
CA GLU A 203 -21.89 8.68 -14.84
C GLU A 203 -21.15 8.86 -13.52
N PRO A 204 -21.41 8.08 -12.44
CA PRO A 204 -20.56 8.05 -11.26
C PRO A 204 -19.10 7.65 -11.58
N GLY A 205 -18.89 6.71 -12.52
CA GLY A 205 -17.54 6.34 -12.97
C GLY A 205 -16.76 7.51 -13.54
N GLN A 206 -17.38 8.29 -14.43
CA GLN A 206 -16.77 9.50 -14.99
C GLN A 206 -16.45 10.52 -13.90
N ALA A 207 -17.37 10.76 -12.97
CA ALA A 207 -17.17 11.71 -11.88
C ALA A 207 -16.02 11.29 -10.93
N LEU A 208 -15.93 9.98 -10.64
CA LEU A 208 -14.86 9.45 -9.80
C LEU A 208 -13.49 9.55 -10.50
N ALA A 209 -13.41 9.17 -11.78
CA ALA A 209 -12.18 9.27 -12.56
C ALA A 209 -11.69 10.74 -12.64
N GLU A 210 -12.57 11.68 -12.95
CA GLU A 210 -12.24 13.11 -12.99
C GLU A 210 -11.76 13.65 -11.63
N ARG A 211 -12.42 13.27 -10.53
CA ARG A 211 -12.01 13.66 -9.18
C ARG A 211 -10.63 13.12 -8.85
N THR A 212 -10.42 11.81 -9.01
CA THR A 212 -9.15 11.15 -8.70
C THR A 212 -7.99 11.74 -9.50
N GLN A 213 -8.20 11.99 -10.80
CA GLN A 213 -7.18 12.61 -11.64
C GLN A 213 -6.84 14.03 -11.17
N ALA A 214 -7.85 14.84 -10.81
CA ALA A 214 -7.62 16.20 -10.31
C ALA A 214 -6.83 16.20 -8.98
N GLU A 215 -7.17 15.31 -8.06
CA GLU A 215 -6.47 15.17 -6.78
C GLU A 215 -5.01 14.70 -6.98
N VAL A 216 -4.77 13.75 -7.87
CA VAL A 216 -3.42 13.29 -8.24
C VAL A 216 -2.60 14.42 -8.85
N ASP A 217 -3.19 15.19 -9.76
CA ASP A 217 -2.51 16.32 -10.42
C ASP A 217 -2.17 17.43 -9.42
N GLU A 218 -3.05 17.70 -8.44
CA GLU A 218 -2.80 18.66 -7.37
C GLU A 218 -1.59 18.24 -6.51
N VAL A 219 -1.57 16.99 -6.03
CA VAL A 219 -0.45 16.49 -5.22
C VAL A 219 0.85 16.47 -6.01
N ARG A 220 0.83 16.07 -7.29
CA ARG A 220 2.02 16.13 -8.15
C ARG A 220 2.53 17.56 -8.34
N ALA A 221 1.63 18.54 -8.40
CA ALA A 221 2.03 19.95 -8.46
C ALA A 221 2.69 20.42 -7.16
N GLU A 222 2.23 19.96 -5.99
CA GLU A 222 2.90 20.22 -4.70
C GLU A 222 4.27 19.55 -4.63
N ILE A 223 4.38 18.28 -5.04
CA ILE A 223 5.65 17.55 -5.10
C ILE A 223 6.65 18.29 -5.99
N ALA A 224 6.21 18.80 -7.15
CA ALA A 224 7.08 19.53 -8.07
C ALA A 224 7.68 20.83 -7.48
N LYS A 225 7.10 21.39 -6.40
CA LYS A 225 7.64 22.57 -5.71
C LYS A 225 8.83 22.23 -4.79
N VAL A 226 8.86 21.00 -4.27
CA VAL A 226 9.88 20.56 -3.29
C VAL A 226 10.88 19.58 -3.91
N ALA A 227 10.49 18.85 -4.95
CA ALA A 227 11.39 17.93 -5.65
C ALA A 227 12.43 18.68 -6.47
N PRO A 228 13.71 18.23 -6.48
CA PRO A 228 14.75 18.83 -7.30
C PRO A 228 14.41 18.78 -8.80
N ALA A 229 14.50 19.92 -9.47
CA ALA A 229 14.11 20.06 -10.89
C ALA A 229 15.06 19.34 -11.86
N THR A 230 16.30 19.07 -11.46
CA THR A 230 17.30 18.41 -12.34
C THR A 230 17.46 16.95 -11.99
N THR A 231 17.69 16.10 -12.98
CA THR A 231 17.91 14.67 -12.79
C THR A 231 19.04 14.38 -11.78
N GLN A 232 20.13 15.15 -11.82
CA GLN A 232 21.25 15.00 -10.87
C GLN A 232 20.87 15.42 -9.45
N GLY A 233 19.85 16.27 -9.29
CA GLY A 233 19.33 16.70 -8.00
C GLY A 233 18.39 15.68 -7.37
N LYS A 234 17.67 14.90 -8.18
CA LYS A 234 16.69 13.92 -7.71
C LYS A 234 17.36 12.84 -6.85
N LEU A 235 16.68 12.40 -5.78
CA LEU A 235 17.07 11.21 -5.02
C LEU A 235 16.96 9.97 -5.88
N ARG A 236 17.98 9.14 -5.87
CA ARG A 236 18.04 7.85 -6.56
C ARG A 236 17.27 6.81 -5.76
N ALA A 237 16.11 6.40 -6.24
CA ALA A 237 15.19 5.53 -5.52
C ALA A 237 15.06 4.16 -6.18
N ALA A 238 14.86 3.14 -5.35
CA ALA A 238 14.45 1.80 -5.76
C ALA A 238 13.27 1.33 -4.92
N PHE A 239 12.35 0.59 -5.53
CA PHE A 239 11.29 -0.11 -4.83
C PHE A 239 11.67 -1.57 -4.63
N LEU A 240 11.63 -2.03 -3.37
CA LEU A 240 11.92 -3.42 -3.01
C LEU A 240 10.68 -4.10 -2.43
N TYR A 241 10.34 -5.27 -2.97
CA TYR A 241 9.43 -6.21 -2.36
C TYR A 241 10.20 -7.21 -1.52
N VAL A 242 9.81 -7.35 -0.26
CA VAL A 242 10.52 -8.17 0.73
C VAL A 242 9.57 -9.16 1.39
N ARG A 243 10.01 -10.41 1.51
CA ARG A 243 9.45 -11.42 2.40
C ARG A 243 10.62 -12.11 3.10
N GLY A 244 11.12 -11.43 4.15
CA GLY A 244 12.36 -11.82 4.85
C GLY A 244 12.31 -13.21 5.45
N ASN A 245 11.14 -13.62 5.99
CA ASN A 245 10.94 -14.96 6.54
C ASN A 245 11.04 -16.08 5.48
N ALA A 246 10.76 -15.77 4.22
CA ALA A 246 10.86 -16.70 3.09
C ALA A 246 12.17 -16.52 2.29
N GLY A 247 13.01 -15.55 2.64
CA GLY A 247 14.22 -15.22 1.88
C GLY A 247 13.93 -14.66 0.48
N ILE A 248 12.79 -14.01 0.30
CA ILE A 248 12.36 -13.45 -0.98
C ILE A 248 12.64 -11.94 -1.00
N TYR A 249 13.40 -11.52 -2.00
CA TYR A 249 13.76 -10.12 -2.24
C TYR A 249 13.68 -9.84 -3.72
N TYR A 250 12.79 -8.93 -4.11
CA TYR A 250 12.59 -8.53 -5.50
C TYR A 250 12.77 -7.02 -5.62
N MET A 251 13.36 -6.58 -6.73
CA MET A 251 13.35 -5.18 -7.12
C MET A 251 12.34 -4.99 -8.24
N PHE A 252 11.55 -3.95 -8.12
CA PHE A 252 10.59 -3.54 -9.11
C PHE A 252 11.26 -2.53 -10.06
N GLY A 253 10.98 -2.66 -11.35
CA GLY A 253 11.54 -1.80 -12.39
C GLY A 253 10.49 -1.42 -13.41
N GLU A 254 10.92 -1.03 -14.59
CA GLU A 254 10.07 -0.53 -15.66
C GLU A 254 8.86 -1.44 -15.93
N GLY A 255 7.66 -0.86 -15.92
CA GLY A 255 6.39 -1.57 -16.17
C GLY A 255 5.86 -2.37 -14.98
N SER A 256 6.36 -2.13 -13.76
CA SER A 256 5.86 -2.77 -12.54
C SER A 256 4.84 -1.91 -11.75
N GLY A 257 4.60 -0.68 -12.20
CA GLY A 257 3.87 0.34 -11.44
C GLY A 257 4.76 1.14 -10.49
N ALA A 258 5.78 0.53 -9.88
CA ALA A 258 6.69 1.25 -8.97
C ALA A 258 7.51 2.34 -9.67
N ASP A 259 7.82 2.16 -10.94
CA ASP A 259 8.48 3.17 -11.79
C ASP A 259 7.63 4.44 -11.91
N GLY A 260 6.32 4.30 -12.15
CA GLY A 260 5.38 5.42 -12.17
C GLY A 260 5.27 6.12 -10.82
N LEU A 261 5.24 5.37 -9.70
CA LEU A 261 5.23 5.91 -8.36
C LEU A 261 6.50 6.74 -8.07
N ILE A 262 7.67 6.19 -8.39
CA ILE A 262 8.97 6.86 -8.19
C ILE A 262 9.02 8.17 -9.01
N ASP A 263 8.56 8.14 -10.26
CA ASP A 263 8.52 9.35 -11.11
C ASP A 263 7.55 10.40 -10.57
N ALA A 264 6.34 10.00 -10.16
CA ALA A 264 5.34 10.90 -9.59
C ALA A 264 5.82 11.59 -8.31
N LEU A 265 6.63 10.90 -7.51
CA LEU A 265 7.30 11.45 -6.34
C LEU A 265 8.48 12.39 -6.70
N GLY A 266 8.75 12.63 -7.97
CA GLY A 266 9.87 13.47 -8.41
C GLY A 266 11.25 12.85 -8.14
N LEU A 267 11.32 11.55 -7.93
CA LEU A 267 12.54 10.79 -7.69
C LEU A 267 13.15 10.28 -8.99
N TYR A 268 14.32 9.66 -8.91
CA TYR A 268 15.00 9.03 -10.04
C TYR A 268 15.00 7.52 -9.89
N ASP A 269 14.32 6.83 -10.80
CA ASP A 269 14.26 5.36 -10.78
C ASP A 269 15.60 4.75 -11.22
N VAL A 270 16.31 4.14 -10.28
CA VAL A 270 17.59 3.47 -10.56
C VAL A 270 17.40 2.09 -11.18
N ALA A 271 16.23 1.47 -11.02
CA ALA A 271 15.93 0.21 -11.65
C ALA A 271 15.82 0.38 -13.18
N GLY A 272 15.16 1.45 -13.63
CA GLY A 272 15.10 1.83 -15.04
C GLY A 272 16.48 2.12 -15.62
N GLU A 273 17.38 2.81 -14.88
CA GLU A 273 18.75 3.11 -15.32
C GLU A 273 19.56 1.86 -15.65
N ILE A 274 19.43 0.80 -14.85
CA ILE A 274 20.16 -0.46 -15.08
C ILE A 274 19.38 -1.45 -15.99
N GLY A 275 18.31 -0.99 -16.63
CA GLY A 275 17.48 -1.79 -17.55
C GLY A 275 16.66 -2.90 -16.87
N TRP A 276 16.31 -2.71 -15.61
CA TRP A 276 15.48 -3.65 -14.85
C TRP A 276 14.03 -3.50 -15.24
N LYS A 277 13.42 -4.59 -15.72
CA LYS A 277 12.03 -4.60 -16.19
C LYS A 277 11.18 -5.57 -15.39
N GLY A 278 9.98 -5.10 -15.01
CA GLY A 278 9.06 -5.87 -14.19
C GLY A 278 9.63 -6.17 -12.81
N MET A 279 9.11 -7.18 -12.16
CA MET A 279 9.55 -7.64 -10.84
C MET A 279 10.50 -8.83 -10.98
N LYS A 280 11.73 -8.71 -10.49
CA LYS A 280 12.74 -9.76 -10.56
C LYS A 280 13.48 -9.95 -9.23
N PRO A 281 13.95 -11.18 -8.92
CA PRO A 281 14.80 -11.42 -7.77
C PRO A 281 16.03 -10.52 -7.79
N VAL A 282 16.24 -9.78 -6.71
CA VAL A 282 17.42 -8.93 -6.56
C VAL A 282 18.64 -9.77 -6.22
N ASN A 283 19.80 -9.37 -6.71
CA ASN A 283 21.09 -9.91 -6.35
C ASN A 283 22.08 -8.78 -5.99
N ASP A 284 23.19 -9.14 -5.39
CA ASP A 284 24.21 -8.17 -4.93
C ASP A 284 24.72 -7.29 -6.07
N GLU A 285 24.91 -7.83 -7.28
CA GLU A 285 25.36 -7.09 -8.45
C GLU A 285 24.33 -6.02 -8.87
N GLY A 286 23.06 -6.37 -8.90
CA GLY A 286 21.97 -5.43 -9.21
C GLY A 286 21.86 -4.31 -8.18
N ILE A 287 21.97 -4.63 -6.89
CA ILE A 287 21.95 -3.64 -5.80
C ILE A 287 23.14 -2.68 -5.92
N VAL A 288 24.34 -3.23 -6.11
CA VAL A 288 25.57 -2.42 -6.23
C VAL A 288 25.55 -1.57 -7.50
N ALA A 289 25.01 -2.07 -8.61
CA ALA A 289 24.88 -1.32 -9.85
C ALA A 289 23.88 -0.15 -9.71
N ALA A 290 22.76 -0.40 -9.02
CA ALA A 290 21.69 0.58 -8.83
C ALA A 290 22.11 1.75 -7.93
N GLN A 291 22.95 1.52 -6.90
CA GLN A 291 23.37 2.55 -5.94
C GLN A 291 22.22 3.47 -5.47
N PRO A 292 21.15 2.91 -4.89
CA PRO A 292 20.03 3.71 -4.41
C PRO A 292 20.44 4.62 -3.24
N GLU A 293 19.87 5.83 -3.20
CA GLU A 293 19.96 6.77 -2.08
C GLU A 293 18.74 6.67 -1.15
N LEU A 294 17.64 6.12 -1.69
CA LEU A 294 16.37 5.90 -1.00
C LEU A 294 15.80 4.54 -1.39
N LEU A 295 15.24 3.83 -0.43
CA LEU A 295 14.44 2.63 -0.68
C LEU A 295 12.99 2.88 -0.29
N ILE A 296 12.08 2.40 -1.12
CA ILE A 296 10.64 2.34 -0.82
C ILE A 296 10.28 0.87 -0.65
N LEU A 297 9.58 0.54 0.42
CA LEU A 297 9.19 -0.83 0.76
C LEU A 297 7.73 -0.89 1.26
N MET A 298 7.21 -2.08 1.29
CA MET A 298 5.98 -2.42 2.01
C MET A 298 6.28 -2.66 3.49
N THR A 299 5.48 -2.14 4.41
CA THR A 299 5.69 -2.22 5.86
C THR A 299 5.82 -3.65 6.36
N LYS A 300 4.87 -4.54 6.02
CA LYS A 300 4.93 -5.96 6.42
C LYS A 300 6.14 -6.69 5.82
N GLY A 301 6.56 -6.26 4.63
CA GLY A 301 7.80 -6.72 4.02
C GLY A 301 9.02 -6.39 4.87
N LEU A 302 9.17 -5.13 5.28
CA LEU A 302 10.26 -4.65 6.13
C LEU A 302 10.23 -5.34 7.50
N GLU A 303 9.07 -5.44 8.14
CA GLU A 303 8.88 -6.17 9.40
C GLU A 303 9.30 -7.64 9.30
N SER A 304 8.94 -8.32 8.20
CA SER A 304 9.29 -9.72 7.95
C SER A 304 10.80 -9.96 7.84
N ALA A 305 11.55 -8.92 7.49
CA ALA A 305 13.02 -8.96 7.46
C ALA A 305 13.66 -8.71 8.84
N GLY A 306 12.90 -8.24 9.82
CA GLY A 306 13.39 -7.80 11.12
C GLY A 306 13.68 -6.29 11.16
N GLY A 307 12.90 -5.51 10.44
CA GLY A 307 13.09 -4.06 10.30
C GLY A 307 14.32 -3.71 9.46
N VAL A 308 14.76 -2.47 9.58
CA VAL A 308 15.92 -1.96 8.82
C VAL A 308 17.19 -2.74 9.12
N ASP A 309 17.45 -3.04 10.37
CA ASP A 309 18.66 -3.78 10.77
C ASP A 309 18.68 -5.18 10.19
N GLY A 310 17.60 -5.91 10.33
CA GLY A 310 17.47 -7.25 9.78
C GLY A 310 17.52 -7.30 8.26
N LEU A 311 16.99 -6.27 7.57
CA LEU A 311 17.10 -6.14 6.10
C LEU A 311 18.56 -5.96 5.68
N LEU A 312 19.30 -5.07 6.33
CA LEU A 312 20.71 -4.80 6.01
C LEU A 312 21.62 -5.99 6.35
N GLU A 313 21.32 -6.76 7.39
CA GLU A 313 22.02 -8.01 7.71
C GLU A 313 21.79 -9.10 6.65
N ARG A 314 20.56 -9.20 6.12
CA ARG A 314 20.19 -10.20 5.10
C ARG A 314 20.67 -9.85 3.70
N LEU A 315 20.81 -8.55 3.40
CA LEU A 315 21.29 -8.02 2.14
C LEU A 315 22.54 -7.15 2.35
N PRO A 316 23.73 -7.74 2.59
CA PRO A 316 24.93 -6.97 2.89
C PRO A 316 25.39 -6.01 1.77
N ALA A 317 25.04 -6.32 0.51
CA ALA A 317 25.28 -5.42 -0.61
C ALA A 317 24.49 -4.11 -0.46
N LEU A 318 23.26 -4.18 0.06
CA LEU A 318 22.42 -3.03 0.32
C LEU A 318 23.03 -2.11 1.39
N ALA A 319 23.64 -2.67 2.43
CA ALA A 319 24.35 -1.90 3.47
C ALA A 319 25.53 -1.08 2.93
N GLN A 320 26.02 -1.37 1.71
CA GLN A 320 27.11 -0.64 1.05
C GLN A 320 26.60 0.49 0.16
N THR A 321 25.30 0.56 -0.11
CA THR A 321 24.69 1.65 -0.88
C THR A 321 24.47 2.89 -0.02
N PRO A 322 24.34 4.09 -0.62
CA PRO A 322 23.98 5.29 0.13
C PRO A 322 22.69 5.12 0.96
N ALA A 323 21.67 4.46 0.42
CA ALA A 323 20.43 4.17 1.15
C ALA A 323 20.67 3.32 2.40
N GLY A 324 21.49 2.27 2.30
CA GLY A 324 21.82 1.41 3.43
C GLY A 324 22.70 2.12 4.48
N GLN A 325 23.70 2.89 4.03
CA GLN A 325 24.59 3.64 4.93
C GLN A 325 23.84 4.72 5.72
N ASN A 326 22.91 5.41 5.08
CA ASN A 326 22.07 6.45 5.69
C ASN A 326 20.80 5.87 6.32
N ARG A 327 20.56 4.56 6.19
CA ARG A 327 19.30 3.90 6.63
C ARG A 327 18.07 4.56 6.03
N ARG A 328 18.20 5.15 4.85
CA ARG A 328 17.16 5.94 4.19
C ARG A 328 16.15 5.02 3.52
N ILE A 329 15.15 4.64 4.30
CA ILE A 329 14.08 3.72 3.91
C ILE A 329 12.76 4.41 4.21
N VAL A 330 11.86 4.42 3.24
CA VAL A 330 10.46 4.81 3.41
C VAL A 330 9.62 3.56 3.26
N ASP A 331 8.77 3.27 4.23
CA ASP A 331 7.82 2.18 4.14
C ASP A 331 6.38 2.70 4.20
N MET A 332 5.47 1.95 3.58
CA MET A 332 4.03 2.20 3.59
C MET A 332 3.29 0.87 3.65
N ASP A 333 2.07 0.85 4.19
CA ASP A 333 1.25 -0.37 4.27
C ASP A 333 1.07 -1.04 2.89
N ASP A 334 1.16 -2.35 2.91
CA ASP A 334 1.14 -3.23 1.72
C ASP A 334 -0.14 -3.04 0.88
N ALA A 335 -1.27 -2.71 1.51
CA ALA A 335 -2.55 -2.56 0.83
C ALA A 335 -2.66 -1.26 0.00
N PHE A 336 -1.80 -0.25 0.27
CA PHE A 336 -1.97 1.07 -0.34
C PHE A 336 -0.91 1.42 -1.37
N VAL A 337 0.35 1.05 -1.12
CA VAL A 337 1.51 1.62 -1.82
C VAL A 337 1.50 1.45 -3.35
N LEU A 338 0.89 0.40 -3.89
CA LEU A 338 0.77 0.13 -5.32
C LEU A 338 -0.70 -0.13 -5.74
N GLY A 339 -1.65 0.35 -4.97
CA GLY A 339 -3.08 0.10 -5.20
C GLY A 339 -3.63 0.79 -6.46
N TYR A 340 -3.18 1.99 -6.75
CA TYR A 340 -3.60 2.82 -7.89
C TYR A 340 -5.12 2.86 -8.12
N GLY A 341 -5.79 3.67 -7.32
CA GLY A 341 -7.22 3.85 -7.36
C GLY A 341 -7.61 5.19 -6.72
N PRO A 342 -8.81 5.31 -6.16
CA PRO A 342 -9.31 6.58 -5.61
C PRO A 342 -8.41 7.25 -4.57
N ARG A 343 -7.58 6.47 -3.84
CA ARG A 343 -6.65 7.02 -2.82
C ARG A 343 -5.23 7.29 -3.31
N THR A 344 -4.99 7.26 -4.59
CA THR A 344 -3.63 7.46 -5.14
C THR A 344 -3.05 8.82 -4.75
N ALA A 345 -3.86 9.86 -4.68
CA ALA A 345 -3.42 11.19 -4.23
C ALA A 345 -2.93 11.16 -2.77
N ASP A 346 -3.67 10.51 -1.86
CA ASP A 346 -3.28 10.38 -0.46
C ASP A 346 -1.97 9.59 -0.30
N VAL A 347 -1.83 8.51 -1.06
CA VAL A 347 -0.60 7.69 -1.11
C VAL A 347 0.59 8.54 -1.56
N LEU A 348 0.45 9.30 -2.65
CA LEU A 348 1.49 10.18 -3.15
C LEU A 348 1.85 11.28 -2.14
N ASN A 349 0.83 11.90 -1.51
CA ASN A 349 1.04 12.92 -0.49
C ASN A 349 1.84 12.36 0.69
N SER A 350 1.41 11.24 1.25
CA SER A 350 2.06 10.64 2.42
C SER A 350 3.48 10.19 2.14
N LEU A 351 3.72 9.55 0.99
CA LEU A 351 5.07 9.20 0.54
C LEU A 351 5.94 10.44 0.32
N ALA A 352 5.38 11.50 -0.28
CA ALA A 352 6.10 12.74 -0.50
C ALA A 352 6.49 13.43 0.80
N VAL A 353 5.60 13.45 1.81
CA VAL A 353 5.91 13.96 3.16
C VAL A 353 7.04 13.13 3.78
N ALA A 354 6.95 11.79 3.71
CA ALA A 354 8.00 10.91 4.24
C ALA A 354 9.36 11.08 3.54
N VAL A 355 9.37 11.49 2.27
CA VAL A 355 10.59 11.75 1.50
C VAL A 355 11.12 13.15 1.72
N TYR A 356 10.28 14.16 1.59
CA TYR A 356 10.70 15.57 1.50
C TYR A 356 10.54 16.36 2.81
N ALA A 357 9.65 15.92 3.69
CA ALA A 357 9.36 16.56 4.97
C ALA A 357 9.28 15.54 6.13
N PRO A 358 10.26 14.65 6.29
CA PRO A 358 10.19 13.52 7.22
C PRO A 358 10.01 13.94 8.70
N GLU A 359 10.43 15.14 9.06
CA GLU A 359 10.23 15.69 10.41
C GLU A 359 8.75 16.06 10.71
N SER A 360 7.93 16.14 9.64
CA SER A 360 6.49 16.41 9.77
C SER A 360 5.66 15.11 9.93
N VAL A 361 6.30 13.93 9.82
CA VAL A 361 5.64 12.65 10.13
C VAL A 361 5.55 12.51 11.64
N GLU A 362 4.33 12.49 12.21
CA GLU A 362 4.13 12.32 13.66
C GLU A 362 4.74 10.97 14.11
N GLY A 363 5.61 11.05 15.12
CA GLY A 363 6.32 9.88 15.68
C GLY A 363 7.78 9.74 15.29
N ALA A 364 8.38 10.72 14.61
CA ALA A 364 9.81 10.77 14.31
C ALA A 364 10.69 11.13 15.51
N GLU A 365 10.28 10.82 16.75
CA GLU A 365 11.11 10.99 17.98
C GLU A 365 11.68 9.63 18.49
#